data_eacbab544581662c2bcd503aa9f00d7e
#
_entry.id   eacbab544581662c2bcd503aa9f00d7e
#
_cell.length_a   1.000
_cell.length_b   1.000
_cell.length_c   1.000
_cell.angle_alpha   90.00
_cell.angle_beta   90.00
_cell.angle_gamma   90.00
#
_symmetry.space_group_name_H-M   'P 1'
#
loop_
_entity.id
_entity.type
_entity.pdbx_description
1 polymer ?
#
loop_
_entity_poly.entity_id
_entity_poly.type
_entity_poly.pdbx_seq_one_letter_code
_entity_poly.pdbx_strand_id
1 'polypeptide(L)'
;MIRVMTDNAANLPPELREQYGIRELCLTYTVNGVPADMSAPFDGYAYYEAMRKGAEVKTSMISPLTAREAMEPVLEQGDDVLYIGLSGGVSGTCWGVSVVAQELRERYPHRDIRVLDSRGASLGEGLVVLEAAHLAQQGADMDTIIARASELCGKMRQLFVVDDLKFLRKGGRLSGAAALAGTLLQIKPILEGDPEGKIVVHSKERGRKKAMEQLIRLYQELVEDKSRPVGISHAAAPAEALHLATELRQAGCTGEILSVCHEPVTGAHVGPGMLALYFYSASWR
;
A
#
# COMPACT_ATOMS: atom_id res chain seq x y z
N MET A 1 -25.23 0.34 8.03
CA MET A 1 -24.18 1.27 7.50
C MET A 1 -23.13 0.46 6.75
N ILE A 2 -22.32 1.10 5.89
CA ILE A 2 -21.19 0.41 5.23
C ILE A 2 -19.94 0.62 6.10
N ARG A 3 -19.31 -0.48 6.50
CA ARG A 3 -18.04 -0.48 7.22
C ARG A 3 -16.90 -0.76 6.25
N VAL A 4 -16.03 0.22 6.09
CA VAL A 4 -14.84 0.05 5.27
C VAL A 4 -13.76 -0.64 6.11
N MET A 5 -13.22 -1.71 5.55
CA MET A 5 -12.11 -2.48 6.12
C MET A 5 -10.94 -2.50 5.16
N THR A 6 -9.75 -2.60 5.71
CA THR A 6 -8.51 -2.74 4.95
C THR A 6 -7.54 -3.65 5.70
N ASP A 7 -6.34 -3.74 5.23
CA ASP A 7 -5.26 -4.40 5.97
C ASP A 7 -4.11 -3.44 6.31
N ASN A 8 -3.21 -3.88 7.18
CA ASN A 8 -2.12 -3.03 7.65
C ASN A 8 -1.09 -2.69 6.55
N ALA A 9 -1.16 -3.34 5.38
CA ALA A 9 -0.36 -2.93 4.24
C ALA A 9 -0.84 -1.62 3.61
N ALA A 10 -2.06 -1.13 3.92
CA ALA A 10 -2.54 0.21 3.55
C ALA A 10 -1.71 1.35 4.17
N ASN A 11 -0.98 1.05 5.24
CA ASN A 11 -0.04 1.96 5.92
C ASN A 11 -0.69 3.27 6.39
N LEU A 12 -1.96 3.20 6.78
CA LEU A 12 -2.69 4.36 7.28
C LEU A 12 -2.35 4.66 8.73
N PRO A 13 -2.05 5.93 9.07
CA PRO A 13 -1.91 6.36 10.44
C PRO A 13 -3.13 6.00 11.30
N PRO A 14 -2.95 5.62 12.57
CA PRO A 14 -4.06 5.28 13.48
C PRO A 14 -5.11 6.37 13.55
N GLU A 15 -4.70 7.63 13.58
CA GLU A 15 -5.58 8.81 13.68
C GLU A 15 -6.56 8.90 12.50
N LEU A 16 -6.09 8.59 11.29
CA LEU A 16 -6.95 8.58 10.10
C LEU A 16 -7.90 7.37 10.12
N ARG A 17 -7.43 6.20 10.57
CA ARG A 17 -8.30 5.02 10.72
C ARG A 17 -9.43 5.28 11.72
N GLU A 18 -9.11 5.88 12.85
CA GLU A 18 -10.10 6.28 13.87
C GLU A 18 -11.08 7.32 13.34
N GLN A 19 -10.57 8.39 12.72
CA GLN A 19 -11.36 9.47 12.15
C GLN A 19 -12.41 8.96 11.14
N TYR A 20 -12.02 8.01 10.29
CA TYR A 20 -12.88 7.47 9.24
C TYR A 20 -13.56 6.15 9.61
N GLY A 21 -13.38 5.66 10.83
CA GLY A 21 -13.96 4.39 11.29
C GLY A 21 -13.52 3.17 10.49
N ILE A 22 -12.28 3.20 9.96
CA ILE A 22 -11.69 2.14 9.16
C ILE A 22 -11.22 1.02 10.09
N ARG A 23 -11.67 -0.20 9.84
CA ARG A 23 -11.21 -1.38 10.54
C ARG A 23 -10.04 -2.03 9.80
N GLU A 24 -8.93 -2.22 10.51
CA GLU A 24 -7.72 -2.83 9.96
C GLU A 24 -7.61 -4.29 10.35
N LEU A 25 -7.31 -5.15 9.38
CA LEU A 25 -6.93 -6.54 9.53
C LEU A 25 -5.41 -6.66 9.42
N CYS A 26 -4.78 -7.48 10.27
CA CYS A 26 -3.32 -7.55 10.30
C CYS A 26 -2.76 -8.75 9.54
N LEU A 27 -1.95 -8.48 8.51
CA LEU A 27 -0.90 -9.41 8.10
C LEU A 27 0.15 -9.45 9.21
N THR A 28 0.82 -10.58 9.36
CA THR A 28 1.82 -10.77 10.42
C THR A 28 3.22 -10.94 9.86
N TYR A 29 4.23 -10.80 10.70
CA TYR A 29 5.62 -11.04 10.31
C TYR A 29 6.44 -11.60 11.47
N THR A 30 7.59 -12.18 11.13
CA THR A 30 8.60 -12.63 12.09
C THR A 30 9.93 -11.95 11.81
N VAL A 31 10.71 -11.69 12.85
CA VAL A 31 12.10 -11.21 12.75
C VAL A 31 12.99 -12.28 13.35
N ASN A 32 13.91 -12.85 12.56
CA ASN A 32 14.76 -13.97 12.94
C ASN A 32 13.98 -15.17 13.54
N GLY A 33 12.77 -15.42 12.98
CA GLY A 33 11.90 -16.50 13.43
C GLY A 33 11.04 -16.18 14.66
N VAL A 34 11.21 -15.00 15.28
CA VAL A 34 10.39 -14.56 16.42
C VAL A 34 9.19 -13.77 15.88
N PRO A 35 7.94 -14.15 16.21
CA PRO A 35 6.75 -13.38 15.83
C PRO A 35 6.81 -11.96 16.39
N ALA A 36 6.43 -10.99 15.55
CA ALA A 36 6.30 -9.61 15.98
C ALA A 36 5.02 -9.44 16.84
N ASP A 37 5.11 -8.60 17.85
CA ASP A 37 3.95 -8.15 18.60
C ASP A 37 3.20 -7.09 17.79
N MET A 38 2.06 -7.47 17.20
CA MET A 38 1.24 -6.58 16.38
C MET A 38 0.47 -5.53 17.20
N SER A 39 0.46 -5.64 18.54
CA SER A 39 -0.18 -4.67 19.43
C SER A 39 0.77 -3.53 19.83
N ALA A 40 2.07 -3.73 19.68
CA ALA A 40 3.09 -2.73 19.99
C ALA A 40 3.21 -1.67 18.86
N PRO A 41 3.47 -0.41 19.18
CA PRO A 41 3.80 0.60 18.17
C PRO A 41 4.99 0.17 17.31
N PHE A 42 4.87 0.36 15.99
CA PHE A 42 5.93 0.01 15.07
C PHE A 42 7.10 1.00 15.14
N ASP A 43 8.27 0.51 15.56
CA ASP A 43 9.53 1.25 15.47
C ASP A 43 10.21 0.96 14.12
N GLY A 44 9.89 1.78 13.13
CA GLY A 44 10.43 1.63 11.78
C GLY A 44 11.94 1.82 11.71
N TYR A 45 12.53 2.67 12.56
CA TYR A 45 13.99 2.85 12.58
C TYR A 45 14.68 1.57 13.06
N ALA A 46 14.28 1.05 14.21
CA ALA A 46 14.86 -0.19 14.75
C ALA A 46 14.66 -1.38 13.79
N TYR A 47 13.48 -1.47 13.20
CA TYR A 47 13.15 -2.54 12.23
C TYR A 47 14.05 -2.51 11.00
N TYR A 48 14.17 -1.38 10.32
CA TYR A 48 14.99 -1.28 9.11
C TYR A 48 16.50 -1.35 9.41
N GLU A 49 16.94 -0.89 10.57
CA GLU A 49 18.33 -1.07 11.01
C GLU A 49 18.65 -2.55 11.29
N ALA A 50 17.73 -3.31 11.88
CA ALA A 50 17.89 -4.74 12.02
C ALA A 50 18.03 -5.44 10.66
N MET A 51 17.21 -5.06 9.66
CA MET A 51 17.32 -5.57 8.29
C MET A 51 18.66 -5.22 7.63
N ARG A 52 19.20 -3.99 7.83
CA ARG A 52 20.54 -3.59 7.36
C ARG A 52 21.64 -4.49 7.95
N LYS A 53 21.48 -4.88 9.22
CA LYS A 53 22.39 -5.79 9.94
C LYS A 53 22.18 -7.25 9.60
N GLY A 54 21.26 -7.56 8.68
CA GLY A 54 21.04 -8.92 8.17
C GLY A 54 19.93 -9.70 8.86
N ALA A 55 19.07 -9.07 9.66
CA ALA A 55 17.91 -9.75 10.21
C ALA A 55 17.01 -10.31 9.09
N GLU A 56 16.59 -11.56 9.26
CA GLU A 56 15.65 -12.19 8.34
C GLU A 56 14.22 -11.88 8.75
N VAL A 57 13.47 -11.29 7.82
CA VAL A 57 12.04 -11.03 8.02
C VAL A 57 11.22 -11.92 7.09
N LYS A 58 10.19 -12.57 7.63
CA LYS A 58 9.20 -13.35 6.88
C LYS A 58 7.82 -12.84 7.20
N THR A 59 6.96 -12.77 6.20
CA THR A 59 5.59 -12.24 6.30
C THR A 59 4.57 -13.34 6.05
N SER A 60 3.39 -13.19 6.64
CA SER A 60 2.27 -14.10 6.46
C SER A 60 1.01 -13.32 6.08
N MET A 61 0.19 -13.91 5.23
CA MET A 61 -1.11 -13.37 4.84
C MET A 61 -2.07 -13.35 6.04
N ILE A 62 -3.16 -12.59 5.91
CA ILE A 62 -4.30 -12.68 6.82
C ILE A 62 -4.86 -14.09 6.76
N SER A 63 -5.07 -14.70 7.94
CA SER A 63 -5.68 -16.02 8.03
C SER A 63 -7.19 -15.93 7.74
N PRO A 64 -7.83 -17.00 7.22
CA PRO A 64 -9.28 -17.06 7.08
C PRO A 64 -10.03 -16.83 8.40
N LEU A 65 -9.46 -17.29 9.52
CA LEU A 65 -10.01 -17.06 10.85
C LEU A 65 -10.00 -15.56 11.20
N THR A 66 -8.87 -14.89 11.03
CA THR A 66 -8.73 -13.46 11.30
C THR A 66 -9.71 -12.64 10.45
N ALA A 67 -9.87 -12.98 9.17
CA ALA A 67 -10.82 -12.30 8.29
C ALA A 67 -12.27 -12.49 8.77
N ARG A 68 -12.65 -13.71 9.16
CA ARG A 68 -13.97 -14.02 9.68
C ARG A 68 -14.25 -13.28 10.99
N GLU A 69 -13.35 -13.36 11.96
CA GLU A 69 -13.47 -12.68 13.26
C GLU A 69 -13.56 -11.16 13.12
N ALA A 70 -12.98 -10.59 12.06
CA ALA A 70 -13.10 -9.17 11.79
C ALA A 70 -14.46 -8.80 11.15
N MET A 71 -14.97 -9.58 10.20
CA MET A 71 -16.16 -9.25 9.43
C MET A 71 -17.46 -9.66 10.13
N GLU A 72 -17.51 -10.83 10.73
CA GLU A 72 -18.73 -11.42 11.26
C GLU A 72 -19.45 -10.56 12.32
N PRO A 73 -18.76 -9.96 13.30
CA PRO A 73 -19.42 -9.08 14.28
C PRO A 73 -20.06 -7.83 13.68
N VAL A 74 -19.55 -7.35 12.52
CA VAL A 74 -20.11 -6.22 11.79
C VAL A 74 -21.41 -6.61 11.11
N LEU A 75 -21.42 -7.78 10.48
CA LEU A 75 -22.61 -8.33 9.82
C LEU A 75 -23.72 -8.66 10.83
N GLU A 76 -23.37 -9.19 12.00
CA GLU A 76 -24.30 -9.46 13.10
C GLU A 76 -24.98 -8.19 13.64
N GLN A 77 -24.26 -7.05 13.63
CA GLN A 77 -24.80 -5.73 13.98
C GLN A 77 -25.73 -5.14 12.89
N GLY A 78 -25.84 -5.80 11.74
CA GLY A 78 -26.68 -5.36 10.63
C GLY A 78 -26.01 -4.36 9.70
N ASP A 79 -24.69 -4.21 9.78
CA ASP A 79 -23.90 -3.39 8.86
C ASP A 79 -23.42 -4.20 7.65
N ASP A 80 -23.09 -3.52 6.56
CA ASP A 80 -22.50 -4.09 5.36
C ASP A 80 -20.97 -3.90 5.40
N VAL A 81 -20.22 -4.71 4.64
CA VAL A 81 -18.76 -4.70 4.67
C VAL A 81 -18.19 -4.45 3.29
N LEU A 82 -17.31 -3.46 3.18
CA LEU A 82 -16.41 -3.28 2.05
C LEU A 82 -14.97 -3.46 2.52
N TYR A 83 -14.32 -4.53 2.07
CA TYR A 83 -12.87 -4.71 2.26
C TYR A 83 -12.12 -4.27 1.01
N ILE A 84 -11.14 -3.39 1.19
CA ILE A 84 -10.19 -2.96 0.15
C ILE A 84 -8.81 -3.38 0.65
N GLY A 85 -8.11 -4.22 -0.09
CA GLY A 85 -6.91 -4.86 0.41
C GLY A 85 -5.71 -4.80 -0.52
N LEU A 86 -4.56 -5.21 0.03
CA LEU A 86 -3.26 -5.33 -0.62
C LEU A 86 -3.37 -6.05 -1.95
N SER A 87 -2.66 -5.52 -2.95
CA SER A 87 -2.61 -6.06 -4.32
C SER A 87 -2.47 -7.57 -4.38
N GLY A 88 -3.40 -8.20 -5.13
CA GLY A 88 -3.33 -9.61 -5.51
C GLY A 88 -2.12 -9.96 -6.39
N GLY A 89 -1.49 -8.97 -7.01
CA GLY A 89 -0.26 -9.13 -7.79
C GLY A 89 0.99 -9.41 -6.95
N VAL A 90 0.96 -9.11 -5.63
CA VAL A 90 2.09 -9.32 -4.71
C VAL A 90 1.76 -10.18 -3.49
N SER A 91 0.48 -10.38 -3.17
CA SER A 91 0.02 -11.15 -2.01
C SER A 91 -1.28 -11.91 -2.31
N GLY A 92 -1.42 -13.10 -1.75
CA GLY A 92 -2.68 -13.86 -1.80
C GLY A 92 -3.73 -13.40 -0.78
N THR A 93 -3.46 -12.35 0.01
CA THR A 93 -4.34 -11.87 1.09
C THR A 93 -5.73 -11.50 0.58
N CYS A 94 -5.82 -10.65 -0.44
CA CYS A 94 -7.11 -10.20 -0.98
C CYS A 94 -7.95 -11.39 -1.50
N TRP A 95 -7.32 -12.36 -2.17
CA TRP A 95 -7.99 -13.59 -2.58
C TRP A 95 -8.49 -14.40 -1.38
N GLY A 96 -7.65 -14.60 -0.34
CA GLY A 96 -8.03 -15.33 0.87
C GLY A 96 -9.22 -14.69 1.59
N VAL A 97 -9.22 -13.35 1.70
CA VAL A 97 -10.35 -12.58 2.26
C VAL A 97 -11.60 -12.72 1.38
N SER A 98 -11.46 -12.77 0.05
CA SER A 98 -12.60 -12.94 -0.87
C SER A 98 -13.29 -14.30 -0.71
N VAL A 99 -12.54 -15.36 -0.40
CA VAL A 99 -13.10 -16.68 -0.10
C VAL A 99 -13.94 -16.65 1.18
N VAL A 100 -13.43 -16.03 2.24
CA VAL A 100 -14.18 -15.85 3.49
C VAL A 100 -15.42 -14.98 3.28
N ALA A 101 -15.31 -13.90 2.51
CA ALA A 101 -16.45 -13.06 2.16
C ALA A 101 -17.54 -13.82 1.40
N GLN A 102 -17.17 -14.78 0.54
CA GLN A 102 -18.12 -15.65 -0.15
C GLN A 102 -18.90 -16.53 0.84
N GLU A 103 -18.22 -17.20 1.76
CA GLU A 103 -18.86 -18.01 2.82
C GLU A 103 -19.81 -17.16 3.68
N LEU A 104 -19.39 -15.93 4.02
CA LEU A 104 -20.20 -15.02 4.82
C LEU A 104 -21.44 -14.49 4.06
N ARG A 105 -21.39 -14.31 2.74
CA ARG A 105 -22.58 -13.98 1.92
C ARG A 105 -23.66 -15.07 1.99
N GLU A 106 -23.26 -16.34 2.00
CA GLU A 106 -24.21 -17.45 2.15
C GLU A 106 -24.86 -17.45 3.53
N ARG A 107 -24.10 -17.11 4.56
CA ARG A 107 -24.57 -17.06 5.97
C ARG A 107 -25.38 -15.81 6.28
N TYR A 108 -25.07 -14.68 5.63
CA TYR A 108 -25.72 -13.38 5.83
C TYR A 108 -26.33 -12.85 4.52
N PRO A 109 -27.35 -13.51 3.93
CA PRO A 109 -27.85 -13.19 2.59
C PRO A 109 -28.50 -11.81 2.46
N HIS A 110 -28.79 -11.14 3.57
CA HIS A 110 -29.35 -9.79 3.61
C HIS A 110 -28.28 -8.70 3.79
N ARG A 111 -27.01 -9.06 3.79
CA ARG A 111 -25.88 -8.13 3.91
C ARG A 111 -25.13 -8.01 2.61
N ASP A 112 -24.68 -6.79 2.30
CA ASP A 112 -23.78 -6.57 1.17
C ASP A 112 -22.32 -6.68 1.67
N ILE A 113 -21.59 -7.64 1.13
CA ILE A 113 -20.20 -7.92 1.49
C ILE A 113 -19.38 -7.87 0.21
N ARG A 114 -18.52 -6.87 0.08
CA ARG A 114 -17.69 -6.71 -1.12
C ARG A 114 -16.20 -6.72 -0.77
N VAL A 115 -15.42 -7.22 -1.70
CA VAL A 115 -13.95 -7.24 -1.63
C VAL A 115 -13.42 -6.60 -2.89
N LEU A 116 -12.56 -5.61 -2.74
CA LEU A 116 -11.88 -4.91 -3.83
C LEU A 116 -10.37 -5.11 -3.69
N ASP A 117 -9.75 -5.64 -4.73
CA ASP A 117 -8.29 -5.64 -4.89
C ASP A 117 -7.85 -4.23 -5.29
N SER A 118 -7.11 -3.54 -4.40
CA SER A 118 -6.60 -2.19 -4.67
C SER A 118 -5.58 -2.16 -5.79
N ARG A 119 -4.98 -3.31 -6.11
CA ARG A 119 -3.79 -3.41 -6.97
C ARG A 119 -2.68 -2.48 -6.51
N GLY A 120 -2.68 -2.14 -5.23
CA GLY A 120 -1.80 -1.20 -4.54
C GLY A 120 -1.19 -1.80 -3.29
N ALA A 121 -0.25 -1.05 -2.72
CA ALA A 121 0.37 -1.30 -1.43
C ALA A 121 0.69 0.03 -0.76
N SER A 122 0.84 0.03 0.58
CA SER A 122 1.13 1.23 1.36
C SER A 122 0.10 2.33 1.04
N LEU A 123 0.51 3.58 0.93
CA LEU A 123 -0.41 4.68 0.65
C LEU A 123 -1.05 4.62 -0.75
N GLY A 124 -0.59 3.75 -1.65
CA GLY A 124 -1.29 3.47 -2.91
C GLY A 124 -2.61 2.74 -2.72
N GLU A 125 -2.70 1.90 -1.69
CA GLU A 125 -3.93 1.31 -1.18
C GLU A 125 -4.62 2.28 -0.22
N GLY A 126 -3.87 2.83 0.75
CA GLY A 126 -4.41 3.66 1.82
C GLY A 126 -5.19 4.88 1.35
N LEU A 127 -4.73 5.60 0.32
CA LEU A 127 -5.45 6.76 -0.23
C LEU A 127 -6.79 6.37 -0.88
N VAL A 128 -6.88 5.19 -1.48
CA VAL A 128 -8.15 4.65 -2.02
C VAL A 128 -9.10 4.28 -0.88
N VAL A 129 -8.58 3.66 0.17
CA VAL A 129 -9.34 3.30 1.38
C VAL A 129 -9.92 4.54 2.06
N LEU A 130 -9.13 5.61 2.19
CA LEU A 130 -9.59 6.88 2.76
C LEU A 130 -10.75 7.50 1.96
N GLU A 131 -10.65 7.51 0.64
CA GLU A 131 -11.73 8.03 -0.21
C GLU A 131 -13.00 7.18 -0.07
N ALA A 132 -12.88 5.86 -0.07
CA ALA A 132 -14.02 4.96 0.12
C ALA A 132 -14.68 5.16 1.50
N ALA A 133 -13.89 5.31 2.55
CA ALA A 133 -14.40 5.54 3.90
C ALA A 133 -15.05 6.92 4.04
N HIS A 134 -14.49 7.94 3.39
CA HIS A 134 -15.11 9.27 3.33
C HIS A 134 -16.49 9.24 2.67
N LEU A 135 -16.60 8.58 1.52
CA LEU A 135 -17.89 8.40 0.83
C LEU A 135 -18.90 7.61 1.68
N ALA A 136 -18.45 6.57 2.38
CA ALA A 136 -19.30 5.80 3.29
C ALA A 136 -19.84 6.67 4.44
N GLN A 137 -19.02 7.54 5.03
CA GLN A 137 -19.45 8.51 6.04
C GLN A 137 -20.44 9.54 5.50
N GLN A 138 -20.36 9.91 4.22
CA GLN A 138 -21.33 10.79 3.55
C GLN A 138 -22.63 10.07 3.20
N GLY A 139 -22.74 8.77 3.46
CA GLY A 139 -23.96 7.99 3.18
C GLY A 139 -24.10 7.52 1.74
N ALA A 140 -23.01 7.50 0.96
CA ALA A 140 -23.02 6.91 -0.37
C ALA A 140 -23.32 5.40 -0.30
N ASP A 141 -24.00 4.89 -1.32
CA ASP A 141 -24.27 3.46 -1.44
C ASP A 141 -23.03 2.63 -1.86
N MET A 142 -23.11 1.33 -1.69
CA MET A 142 -22.01 0.41 -1.94
C MET A 142 -21.51 0.45 -3.39
N ASP A 143 -22.43 0.52 -4.35
CA ASP A 143 -22.07 0.52 -5.77
C ASP A 143 -21.35 1.82 -6.15
N THR A 144 -21.81 2.97 -5.62
CA THR A 144 -21.14 4.27 -5.79
C THR A 144 -19.71 4.25 -5.22
N ILE A 145 -19.53 3.72 -4.00
CA ILE A 145 -18.22 3.65 -3.35
C ILE A 145 -17.28 2.74 -4.14
N ILE A 146 -17.74 1.56 -4.56
CA ILE A 146 -16.93 0.60 -5.32
C ILE A 146 -16.56 1.16 -6.69
N ALA A 147 -17.50 1.79 -7.39
CA ALA A 147 -17.23 2.40 -8.69
C ALA A 147 -16.11 3.46 -8.58
N ARG A 148 -16.23 4.34 -7.57
CA ARG A 148 -15.20 5.37 -7.32
C ARG A 148 -13.87 4.77 -6.89
N ALA A 149 -13.84 3.83 -5.94
CA ALA A 149 -12.63 3.16 -5.50
C ALA A 149 -11.93 2.42 -6.66
N SER A 150 -12.70 1.72 -7.51
CA SER A 150 -12.17 1.01 -8.68
C SER A 150 -11.55 1.97 -9.71
N GLU A 151 -12.18 3.11 -9.96
CA GLU A 151 -11.61 4.17 -10.81
C GLU A 151 -10.27 4.64 -10.25
N LEU A 152 -10.22 4.93 -8.94
CA LEU A 152 -9.02 5.42 -8.28
C LEU A 152 -7.90 4.37 -8.27
N CYS A 153 -8.22 3.09 -8.06
CA CYS A 153 -7.24 2.00 -8.21
C CYS A 153 -6.59 2.01 -9.60
N GLY A 154 -7.37 2.25 -10.65
CA GLY A 154 -6.84 2.32 -12.02
C GLY A 154 -5.94 3.53 -12.29
N LYS A 155 -6.19 4.65 -11.61
CA LYS A 155 -5.45 5.91 -11.76
C LYS A 155 -4.28 6.06 -10.77
N MET A 156 -4.20 5.24 -9.74
CA MET A 156 -3.17 5.33 -8.70
C MET A 156 -1.79 4.97 -9.23
N ARG A 157 -0.90 5.94 -9.37
CA ARG A 157 0.53 5.72 -9.61
C ARG A 157 1.26 5.42 -8.31
N GLN A 158 2.07 4.39 -8.34
CA GLN A 158 2.83 3.89 -7.20
C GLN A 158 4.27 3.72 -7.66
N LEU A 159 5.03 4.80 -7.61
CA LEU A 159 6.42 4.86 -8.09
C LEU A 159 7.36 4.78 -6.90
N PHE A 160 8.36 3.94 -6.95
CA PHE A 160 9.30 3.84 -5.84
C PHE A 160 10.71 3.46 -6.29
N VAL A 161 11.65 3.77 -5.45
CA VAL A 161 13.06 3.43 -5.60
C VAL A 161 13.55 2.72 -4.34
N VAL A 162 14.38 1.70 -4.53
CA VAL A 162 14.98 0.92 -3.44
C VAL A 162 16.50 1.09 -3.43
N ASP A 163 17.10 0.89 -2.28
CA ASP A 163 18.55 0.86 -2.18
C ASP A 163 19.15 -0.45 -2.73
N ASP A 164 18.47 -1.56 -2.47
CA ASP A 164 18.93 -2.89 -2.84
C ASP A 164 17.76 -3.77 -3.29
N LEU A 165 17.82 -4.24 -4.53
CA LEU A 165 16.81 -5.14 -5.11
C LEU A 165 16.81 -6.54 -4.49
N LYS A 166 17.81 -6.88 -3.64
CA LYS A 166 17.90 -8.22 -3.04
C LYS A 166 16.65 -8.59 -2.23
N PHE A 167 16.03 -7.63 -1.55
CA PHE A 167 14.83 -7.86 -0.74
C PHE A 167 13.64 -8.28 -1.62
N LEU A 168 13.36 -7.53 -2.69
CA LEU A 168 12.32 -7.87 -3.67
C LEU A 168 12.57 -9.19 -4.37
N ARG A 169 13.84 -9.49 -4.72
CA ARG A 169 14.23 -10.77 -5.33
C ARG A 169 14.05 -11.93 -4.36
N LYS A 170 14.56 -11.80 -3.12
CA LYS A 170 14.42 -12.84 -2.08
C LYS A 170 12.95 -13.11 -1.76
N GLY A 171 12.13 -12.04 -1.75
CA GLY A 171 10.70 -12.13 -1.52
C GLY A 171 9.89 -12.66 -2.71
N GLY A 172 10.45 -12.70 -3.91
CA GLY A 172 9.76 -13.13 -5.13
C GLY A 172 8.68 -12.14 -5.62
N ARG A 173 8.72 -10.85 -5.23
CA ARG A 173 7.73 -9.82 -5.59
C ARG A 173 8.18 -8.91 -6.73
N LEU A 174 9.32 -9.17 -7.34
CA LEU A 174 9.81 -8.43 -8.52
C LEU A 174 9.55 -9.22 -9.79
N SER A 175 8.61 -8.77 -10.60
CA SER A 175 8.35 -9.34 -11.92
C SER A 175 9.49 -8.98 -12.88
N GLY A 176 9.94 -9.95 -13.68
CA GLY A 176 11.05 -9.72 -14.61
C GLY A 176 12.42 -9.50 -13.96
N ALA A 177 12.65 -10.03 -12.73
CA ALA A 177 13.90 -9.89 -11.99
C ALA A 177 15.16 -10.26 -12.80
N ALA A 178 15.04 -11.17 -13.78
CA ALA A 178 16.12 -11.56 -14.70
C ALA A 178 16.63 -10.37 -15.55
N ALA A 179 15.76 -9.44 -15.93
CA ALA A 179 16.14 -8.26 -16.72
C ALA A 179 17.01 -7.25 -15.95
N LEU A 180 17.13 -7.42 -14.63
CA LEU A 180 17.97 -6.61 -13.74
C LEU A 180 19.24 -7.36 -13.28
N ALA A 181 19.46 -8.60 -13.76
CA ALA A 181 20.69 -9.33 -13.50
C ALA A 181 21.87 -8.60 -14.17
N GLY A 182 22.90 -8.28 -13.39
CA GLY A 182 24.08 -7.58 -13.91
C GLY A 182 24.00 -6.04 -13.96
N THR A 183 23.00 -5.41 -13.31
CA THR A 183 22.97 -3.96 -13.18
C THR A 183 24.20 -3.43 -12.45
N LEU A 184 24.87 -2.45 -13.07
CA LEU A 184 26.05 -1.79 -12.53
C LEU A 184 25.77 -1.17 -11.15
N LEU A 185 26.76 -1.14 -10.30
CA LEU A 185 26.76 -0.73 -8.88
C LEU A 185 26.07 0.62 -8.57
N GLN A 186 25.77 1.43 -9.60
CA GLN A 186 25.16 2.76 -9.44
C GLN A 186 23.79 2.90 -10.09
N ILE A 187 23.21 1.85 -10.67
CA ILE A 187 21.90 1.94 -11.29
C ILE A 187 20.82 1.79 -10.23
N LYS A 188 19.94 2.78 -10.12
CA LYS A 188 18.73 2.79 -9.29
C LYS A 188 17.51 2.69 -10.20
N PRO A 189 16.83 1.53 -10.23
CA PRO A 189 15.59 1.42 -10.99
C PRO A 189 14.47 2.17 -10.28
N ILE A 190 13.67 2.87 -11.07
CA ILE A 190 12.33 3.28 -10.67
C ILE A 190 11.42 2.06 -10.89
N LEU A 191 10.73 1.67 -9.86
CA LEU A 191 9.78 0.57 -9.85
C LEU A 191 8.35 1.13 -9.82
N GLU A 192 7.41 0.39 -10.37
CA GLU A 192 5.99 0.75 -10.31
C GLU A 192 5.09 -0.49 -10.15
N GLY A 193 3.84 -0.26 -9.73
CA GLY A 193 2.78 -1.25 -9.84
C GLY A 193 2.18 -1.22 -11.25
N ASP A 194 2.17 -2.35 -11.95
CA ASP A 194 1.52 -2.49 -13.25
C ASP A 194 -0.03 -2.59 -13.14
N PRO A 195 -0.79 -2.66 -14.23
CA PRO A 195 -2.25 -2.78 -14.19
C PRO A 195 -2.76 -4.01 -13.42
N GLU A 196 -1.98 -5.07 -13.31
CA GLU A 196 -2.28 -6.27 -12.51
C GLU A 196 -1.81 -6.16 -11.05
N GLY A 197 -1.23 -5.03 -10.66
CA GLY A 197 -0.71 -4.79 -9.31
C GLY A 197 0.59 -5.50 -9.00
N LYS A 198 1.33 -5.96 -10.02
CA LYS A 198 2.68 -6.54 -9.88
C LYS A 198 3.74 -5.47 -9.92
N ILE A 199 4.87 -5.71 -9.24
CA ILE A 199 6.00 -4.78 -9.28
C ILE A 199 6.83 -5.03 -10.53
N VAL A 200 6.97 -3.97 -11.34
CA VAL A 200 7.76 -3.95 -12.57
C VAL A 200 8.76 -2.79 -12.58
N VAL A 201 9.70 -2.84 -13.53
CA VAL A 201 10.66 -1.74 -13.73
C VAL A 201 10.06 -0.72 -14.69
N HIS A 202 9.88 0.51 -14.22
CA HIS A 202 9.47 1.65 -15.05
C HIS A 202 10.65 2.22 -15.85
N SER A 203 11.72 2.60 -15.13
CA SER A 203 12.94 3.17 -15.75
C SER A 203 14.18 2.84 -14.92
N LYS A 204 15.37 3.24 -15.43
CA LYS A 204 16.66 3.02 -14.77
C LYS A 204 17.42 4.33 -14.72
N GLU A 205 17.77 4.77 -13.51
CA GLU A 205 18.49 6.01 -13.29
C GLU A 205 19.90 5.75 -12.73
N ARG A 206 20.83 6.67 -13.04
CA ARG A 206 22.19 6.58 -12.50
C ARG A 206 22.31 7.38 -11.20
N GLY A 207 22.30 6.69 -10.08
CA GLY A 207 22.42 7.27 -8.76
C GLY A 207 21.08 7.70 -8.14
N ARG A 208 21.08 7.78 -6.81
CA ARG A 208 19.90 8.07 -5.99
C ARG A 208 19.28 9.43 -6.30
N LYS A 209 20.11 10.47 -6.45
CA LYS A 209 19.66 11.83 -6.75
C LYS A 209 18.84 11.87 -8.04
N LYS A 210 19.36 11.29 -9.13
CA LYS A 210 18.62 11.25 -10.42
C LYS A 210 17.33 10.45 -10.34
N ALA A 211 17.31 9.38 -9.53
CA ALA A 211 16.09 8.63 -9.31
C ALA A 211 15.01 9.47 -8.61
N MET A 212 15.39 10.29 -7.63
CA MET A 212 14.45 11.22 -6.96
C MET A 212 13.97 12.31 -7.92
N GLU A 213 14.87 12.92 -8.70
CA GLU A 213 14.52 13.89 -9.74
C GLU A 213 13.53 13.30 -10.77
N GLN A 214 13.68 12.02 -11.10
CA GLN A 214 12.78 11.32 -12.01
C GLN A 214 11.39 11.09 -11.37
N LEU A 215 11.28 10.77 -10.07
CA LEU A 215 9.98 10.68 -9.39
C LEU A 215 9.21 12.00 -9.51
N ILE A 216 9.89 13.16 -9.31
CA ILE A 216 9.26 14.47 -9.43
C ILE A 216 8.82 14.74 -10.87
N ARG A 217 9.67 14.42 -11.85
CA ARG A 217 9.33 14.58 -13.27
C ARG A 217 8.09 13.77 -13.64
N LEU A 218 8.04 12.49 -13.23
CA LEU A 218 6.90 11.63 -13.48
C LEU A 218 5.62 12.16 -12.80
N TYR A 219 5.74 12.73 -11.60
CA TYR A 219 4.62 13.42 -10.97
C TYR A 219 4.12 14.59 -11.84
N GLN A 220 5.01 15.48 -12.28
CA GLN A 220 4.65 16.64 -13.11
C GLN A 220 4.01 16.26 -14.44
N GLU A 221 4.47 15.16 -15.05
CA GLU A 221 4.00 14.68 -16.35
C GLU A 221 2.66 13.94 -16.26
N LEU A 222 2.41 13.22 -15.15
CA LEU A 222 1.31 12.28 -15.08
C LEU A 222 0.17 12.70 -14.13
N VAL A 223 0.41 13.62 -13.19
CA VAL A 223 -0.60 13.99 -12.19
C VAL A 223 -1.88 14.53 -12.85
N GLU A 224 -3.04 14.01 -12.41
CA GLU A 224 -4.35 14.45 -12.90
C GLU A 224 -4.73 15.84 -12.37
N ASP A 225 -4.60 15.99 -11.05
CA ASP A 225 -4.97 17.20 -10.32
C ASP A 225 -4.00 17.40 -9.14
N LYS A 226 -3.30 18.52 -9.15
CA LYS A 226 -2.30 18.88 -8.14
C LYS A 226 -2.89 19.22 -6.77
N SER A 227 -4.21 19.41 -6.69
CA SER A 227 -4.93 19.63 -5.42
C SER A 227 -5.32 18.34 -4.71
N ARG A 228 -5.19 17.19 -5.36
CA ARG A 228 -5.49 15.89 -4.75
C ARG A 228 -4.39 15.46 -3.78
N PRO A 229 -4.75 14.62 -2.77
CA PRO A 229 -3.77 14.07 -1.84
C PRO A 229 -2.67 13.27 -2.53
N VAL A 230 -1.46 13.41 -2.01
CA VAL A 230 -0.25 12.70 -2.43
C VAL A 230 0.30 11.92 -1.24
N GLY A 231 0.69 10.68 -1.47
CA GLY A 231 1.34 9.84 -0.48
C GLY A 231 2.86 9.78 -0.69
N ILE A 232 3.59 9.78 0.42
CA ILE A 232 5.02 9.46 0.46
C ILE A 232 5.21 8.39 1.53
N SER A 233 5.88 7.28 1.22
CA SER A 233 6.33 6.35 2.24
C SER A 233 7.82 6.10 2.15
N HIS A 234 8.47 5.86 3.29
CA HIS A 234 9.91 5.67 3.34
C HIS A 234 10.33 4.59 4.33
N ALA A 235 11.31 3.78 3.99
CA ALA A 235 11.91 2.75 4.84
C ALA A 235 13.19 3.27 5.51
N ALA A 236 13.06 3.95 6.66
CA ALA A 236 14.14 4.64 7.39
C ALA A 236 14.93 5.65 6.53
N ALA A 237 14.22 6.45 5.71
CA ALA A 237 14.78 7.53 4.88
C ALA A 237 14.00 8.85 5.04
N PRO A 238 13.79 9.36 6.28
CA PRO A 238 12.91 10.51 6.54
C PRO A 238 13.42 11.81 5.90
N ALA A 239 14.74 12.02 5.82
CA ALA A 239 15.31 13.22 5.19
C ALA A 239 15.02 13.26 3.68
N GLU A 240 15.07 12.12 2.99
CA GLU A 240 14.71 12.04 1.57
C GLU A 240 13.20 12.21 1.35
N ALA A 241 12.37 11.69 2.24
CA ALA A 241 10.93 11.89 2.20
C ALA A 241 10.56 13.37 2.37
N LEU A 242 11.20 14.07 3.29
CA LEU A 242 11.03 15.52 3.49
C LEU A 242 11.50 16.32 2.26
N HIS A 243 12.64 15.94 1.68
CA HIS A 243 13.12 16.56 0.44
C HIS A 243 12.13 16.33 -0.71
N LEU A 244 11.64 15.09 -0.90
CA LEU A 244 10.64 14.76 -1.91
C LEU A 244 9.36 15.60 -1.72
N ALA A 245 8.86 15.74 -0.50
CA ALA A 245 7.70 16.58 -0.20
C ALA A 245 7.93 18.05 -0.57
N THR A 246 9.13 18.58 -0.28
CA THR A 246 9.51 19.96 -0.63
C THR A 246 9.51 20.17 -2.13
N GLU A 247 10.12 19.26 -2.88
CA GLU A 247 10.17 19.32 -4.34
C GLU A 247 8.78 19.20 -4.97
N LEU A 248 7.90 18.36 -4.42
CA LEU A 248 6.51 18.26 -4.86
C LEU A 248 5.76 19.58 -4.68
N ARG A 249 5.97 20.29 -3.56
CA ARG A 249 5.41 21.64 -3.34
C ARG A 249 5.91 22.63 -4.38
N GLN A 250 7.21 22.61 -4.71
CA GLN A 250 7.79 23.43 -5.77
C GLN A 250 7.26 23.06 -7.17
N ALA A 251 6.96 21.78 -7.39
CA ALA A 251 6.31 21.28 -8.60
C ALA A 251 4.81 21.67 -8.72
N GLY A 252 4.27 22.38 -7.69
CA GLY A 252 2.93 22.92 -7.69
C GLY A 252 1.88 21.99 -7.02
N CYS A 253 2.29 20.98 -6.26
CA CYS A 253 1.36 20.19 -5.44
C CYS A 253 0.75 21.09 -4.36
N THR A 254 -0.58 21.26 -4.40
CA THR A 254 -1.36 22.02 -3.41
C THR A 254 -2.17 21.09 -2.48
N GLY A 255 -2.38 19.85 -2.88
CA GLY A 255 -3.07 18.83 -2.09
C GLY A 255 -2.33 18.46 -0.81
N GLU A 256 -2.96 17.77 0.10
CA GLU A 256 -2.32 17.22 1.28
C GLU A 256 -1.19 16.25 0.89
N ILE A 257 -0.06 16.30 1.60
CA ILE A 257 1.03 15.33 1.45
C ILE A 257 1.07 14.49 2.73
N LEU A 258 0.60 13.25 2.64
CA LEU A 258 0.69 12.26 3.70
C LEU A 258 2.05 11.56 3.61
N SER A 259 2.90 11.76 4.61
CA SER A 259 4.23 11.14 4.66
C SER A 259 4.35 10.21 5.85
N VAL A 260 4.66 8.93 5.61
CA VAL A 260 4.69 7.89 6.63
C VAL A 260 5.96 7.04 6.56
N CYS A 261 6.37 6.47 7.70
CA CYS A 261 7.29 5.34 7.69
C CYS A 261 6.59 4.14 7.06
N HIS A 262 7.24 3.47 6.12
CA HIS A 262 6.68 2.30 5.45
C HIS A 262 6.47 1.18 6.46
N GLU A 263 5.32 0.55 6.43
CA GLU A 263 4.91 -0.49 7.38
C GLU A 263 5.75 -1.77 7.22
N PRO A 264 5.81 -2.66 8.25
CA PRO A 264 6.79 -3.75 8.27
C PRO A 264 6.52 -4.88 7.27
N VAL A 265 5.26 -5.12 6.86
CA VAL A 265 4.92 -6.30 6.06
C VAL A 265 5.41 -6.15 4.62
N THR A 266 4.98 -5.11 3.91
CA THR A 266 5.51 -4.84 2.56
C THR A 266 6.95 -4.30 2.63
N GLY A 267 7.30 -3.64 3.74
CA GLY A 267 8.65 -3.20 4.08
C GLY A 267 9.71 -4.30 4.07
N ALA A 268 9.34 -5.51 4.52
CA ALA A 268 10.20 -6.69 4.47
C ALA A 268 10.68 -7.02 3.05
N HIS A 269 9.87 -6.70 2.05
CA HIS A 269 10.14 -7.02 0.64
C HIS A 269 10.83 -5.89 -0.12
N VAL A 270 10.59 -4.63 0.24
CA VAL A 270 11.26 -3.48 -0.41
C VAL A 270 12.60 -3.13 0.25
N GLY A 271 12.73 -3.41 1.54
CA GLY A 271 13.95 -3.23 2.32
C GLY A 271 14.24 -1.79 2.73
N PRO A 272 15.25 -1.60 3.61
CA PRO A 272 15.66 -0.29 4.10
C PRO A 272 16.14 0.62 2.96
N GLY A 273 15.89 1.93 3.11
CA GLY A 273 16.21 2.96 2.12
C GLY A 273 15.20 3.10 0.99
N MET A 274 14.09 2.34 0.99
CA MET A 274 13.03 2.55 0.02
C MET A 274 12.39 3.93 0.20
N LEU A 275 12.05 4.59 -0.91
CA LEU A 275 11.28 5.82 -0.99
C LEU A 275 10.23 5.68 -2.08
N ALA A 276 8.98 5.94 -1.75
CA ALA A 276 7.85 5.78 -2.66
C ALA A 276 6.99 7.06 -2.74
N LEU A 277 6.40 7.25 -3.90
CA LEU A 277 5.50 8.35 -4.24
C LEU A 277 4.19 7.78 -4.81
N TYR A 278 3.06 8.25 -4.27
CA TYR A 278 1.72 7.81 -4.64
C TYR A 278 0.87 9.03 -5.03
N PHE A 279 0.26 8.98 -6.21
CA PHE A 279 -0.62 10.06 -6.69
C PHE A 279 -1.58 9.54 -7.75
N TYR A 280 -2.67 10.28 -8.00
CA TYR A 280 -3.61 9.95 -9.05
C TYR A 280 -3.19 10.57 -10.38
N SER A 281 -3.12 9.75 -11.42
CA SER A 281 -2.73 10.18 -12.77
C SER A 281 -3.94 10.46 -13.65
N ALA A 282 -3.73 11.30 -14.67
CA ALA A 282 -4.75 11.60 -15.67
C ALA A 282 -5.13 10.38 -16.52
N SER A 283 -4.24 9.43 -16.66
CA SER A 283 -4.47 8.19 -17.42
C SER A 283 -4.44 6.96 -16.51
N TRP A 284 -5.17 5.92 -16.93
CA TRP A 284 -5.08 4.60 -16.29
C TRP A 284 -3.64 4.02 -16.39
N ARG A 285 -3.28 3.18 -15.42
CA ARG A 285 -2.01 2.44 -15.41
C ARG A 285 -1.93 1.48 -16.57
#